data_24e89d1f82305d53ef24a023e5c29a92
#
_entry.id   24e89d1f82305d53ef24a023e5c29a92
#
_cell.length_a   1.000
_cell.length_b   1.000
_cell.length_c   1.000
_cell.angle_alpha   90.00
_cell.angle_beta   90.00
_cell.angle_gamma   90.00
#
_symmetry.space_group_name_H-M   'P 1'
#
loop_
_entity.id
_entity.type
_entity.pdbx_description
1 polymer ?
#
loop_
_entity_poly.entity_id
_entity_poly.type
_entity_poly.pdbx_seq_one_letter_code
_entity_poly.pdbx_strand_id
1 'polypeptide(L)'
;ETAALKAVTTPSAVIATGGGIVLAECNRHFMREKGIVIYLCAPVTALVGRLEAFPEEGQRPALTSRPLSEEVSEVLAERDALYREAAHHVVDASAAPEEVVIQIITALRLACAS
;
A
#
# COMPACT_ATOMS: atom_id res chain seq x y z
N GLU A 1 6.26 5.87 13.13
CA GLU A 1 5.10 5.24 12.48
C GLU A 1 4.40 4.19 13.33
N THR A 2 5.16 3.36 14.02
CA THR A 2 4.58 2.28 14.84
C THR A 2 3.63 2.81 15.90
N ALA A 3 4.04 3.85 16.63
CA ALA A 3 3.20 4.45 17.66
C ALA A 3 1.94 5.06 17.07
N ALA A 4 2.07 5.75 15.93
CA ALA A 4 0.93 6.35 15.24
C ALA A 4 -0.04 5.27 14.73
N LEU A 5 0.49 4.17 14.18
CA LEU A 5 -0.32 3.06 13.71
C LEU A 5 -1.15 2.47 14.85
N LYS A 6 -0.53 2.22 15.99
CA LYS A 6 -1.23 1.69 17.16
C LYS A 6 -2.29 2.64 17.69
N ALA A 7 -2.01 3.95 17.65
CA ALA A 7 -2.94 4.96 18.13
C ALA A 7 -4.21 5.06 17.29
N VAL A 8 -4.11 4.87 15.97
CA VAL A 8 -5.27 5.01 15.07
C VAL A 8 -6.00 3.71 14.80
N THR A 9 -5.44 2.57 15.19
CA THR A 9 -6.05 1.26 14.94
C THR A 9 -7.18 1.02 15.92
N THR A 10 -8.40 1.08 15.42
CA THR A 10 -9.63 0.85 16.20
C THR A 10 -10.55 -0.08 15.40
N PRO A 11 -11.50 -0.78 16.07
CA PRO A 11 -12.49 -1.59 15.35
C PRO A 11 -13.25 -0.74 14.33
N SER A 12 -13.52 -1.31 13.17
CA SER A 12 -14.28 -0.66 12.08
C SER A 12 -13.58 0.52 11.41
N ALA A 13 -12.30 0.72 11.66
CA ALA A 13 -11.53 1.78 10.99
C ALA A 13 -11.00 1.29 9.64
N VAL A 14 -10.92 2.19 8.68
CA VAL A 14 -10.18 1.98 7.43
C VAL A 14 -8.94 2.86 7.49
N ILE A 15 -7.78 2.24 7.39
CA ILE A 15 -6.51 2.94 7.58
C ILE A 15 -5.71 2.86 6.27
N ALA A 16 -5.35 4.03 5.73
CA ALA A 16 -4.43 4.12 4.62
C ALA A 16 -3.04 4.46 5.17
N THR A 17 -2.06 3.62 4.89
CA THR A 17 -0.71 3.82 5.41
C THR A 17 0.24 4.33 4.34
N GLY A 18 1.31 4.98 4.75
CA GLY A 18 2.43 5.22 3.86
C GLY A 18 3.14 3.91 3.54
N GLY A 19 3.85 3.87 2.40
CA GLY A 19 4.50 2.63 1.95
C GLY A 19 5.63 2.15 2.85
N GLY A 20 6.26 3.04 3.59
CA GLY A 20 7.38 2.69 4.48
C GLY A 20 6.99 1.91 5.74
N ILE A 21 5.69 1.79 6.03
CA ILE A 21 5.25 1.10 7.24
C ILE A 21 5.66 -0.38 7.27
N VAL A 22 5.85 -1.00 6.11
CA VAL A 22 6.22 -2.42 6.02
C VAL A 22 7.70 -2.68 6.29
N LEU A 23 8.52 -1.64 6.39
CA LEU A 23 9.95 -1.82 6.62
C LEU A 23 10.26 -2.39 8.00
N ALA A 24 9.43 -2.10 8.99
CA ALA A 24 9.60 -2.66 10.34
C ALA A 24 8.76 -3.94 10.49
N GLU A 25 9.41 -5.01 10.94
CA GLU A 25 8.75 -6.29 11.15
C GLU A 25 7.59 -6.18 12.16
N CYS A 26 7.77 -5.40 13.22
CA CYS A 26 6.73 -5.21 14.23
C CYS A 26 5.47 -4.56 13.64
N ASN A 27 5.61 -3.67 12.65
CA ASN A 27 4.47 -3.08 11.97
C ASN A 27 3.74 -4.13 11.12
N ARG A 28 4.48 -4.99 10.41
CA ARG A 28 3.87 -6.05 9.60
C ARG A 28 3.08 -7.01 10.48
N HIS A 29 3.65 -7.43 11.59
CA HIS A 29 2.96 -8.30 12.55
C HIS A 29 1.71 -7.66 13.13
N PHE A 30 1.83 -6.41 13.57
CA PHE A 30 0.71 -5.68 14.15
C PHE A 30 -0.45 -5.55 13.17
N MET A 31 -0.18 -5.17 11.94
CA MET A 31 -1.24 -5.03 10.93
C MET A 31 -1.96 -6.34 10.66
N ARG A 32 -1.21 -7.43 10.49
CA ARG A 32 -1.81 -8.74 10.21
C ARG A 32 -2.63 -9.27 11.38
N GLU A 33 -2.17 -9.00 12.59
CA GLU A 33 -2.85 -9.46 13.80
C GLU A 33 -4.13 -8.68 14.06
N LYS A 34 -4.12 -7.39 13.80
CA LYS A 34 -5.20 -6.49 14.20
C LYS A 34 -6.22 -6.18 13.11
N GLY A 35 -5.96 -6.53 11.87
CA GLY A 35 -6.87 -6.20 10.79
C GLY A 35 -6.65 -7.03 9.55
N ILE A 36 -7.44 -6.71 8.53
CA ILE A 36 -7.30 -7.30 7.19
C ILE A 36 -6.44 -6.34 6.38
N VAL A 37 -5.30 -6.82 5.93
CA VAL A 37 -4.33 -6.00 5.20
C VAL A 37 -4.48 -6.26 3.70
N ILE A 38 -4.66 -5.19 2.96
CA ILE A 38 -4.80 -5.24 1.50
C ILE A 38 -3.63 -4.47 0.88
N TYR A 39 -2.90 -5.14 0.00
CA TYR A 39 -1.85 -4.53 -0.78
C TYR A 39 -2.42 -4.07 -2.11
N LEU A 40 -2.41 -2.75 -2.33
CA LEU A 40 -2.82 -2.16 -3.59
C LEU A 40 -1.61 -2.14 -4.52
N CYS A 41 -1.59 -3.06 -5.48
CA CYS A 41 -0.47 -3.29 -6.37
C CYS A 41 -0.71 -2.66 -7.74
N ALA A 42 0.30 -2.00 -8.30
CA ALA A 42 0.21 -1.46 -9.65
C ALA A 42 1.59 -1.56 -10.32
N PRO A 43 1.63 -1.70 -11.66
CA PRO A 43 2.91 -1.73 -12.37
C PRO A 43 3.62 -0.38 -12.26
N VAL A 44 4.94 -0.41 -12.37
CA VAL A 44 5.78 0.80 -12.26
C VAL A 44 5.31 1.90 -13.22
N THR A 45 4.94 1.54 -14.44
CA THR A 45 4.46 2.51 -15.43
C THR A 45 3.21 3.27 -14.96
N ALA A 46 2.28 2.58 -14.32
CA ALA A 46 1.07 3.21 -13.77
C ALA A 46 1.41 4.12 -12.59
N LEU A 47 2.31 3.69 -11.71
CA LEU A 47 2.74 4.47 -10.56
C LEU A 47 3.46 5.75 -10.97
N VAL A 48 4.37 5.65 -11.91
CA VAL A 48 5.09 6.81 -12.44
C VAL A 48 4.12 7.79 -13.09
N GLY A 49 3.18 7.28 -13.90
CA GLY A 49 2.18 8.11 -14.55
C GLY A 49 1.34 8.90 -13.55
N ARG A 50 0.93 8.27 -12.45
CA ARG A 50 0.14 8.93 -11.40
C ARG A 50 0.95 9.99 -10.66
N LEU A 51 2.20 9.71 -10.34
CA LEU A 51 3.07 10.67 -9.65
C LEU A 51 3.38 11.88 -10.53
N GLU A 52 3.56 11.68 -11.83
CA GLU A 52 3.80 12.78 -12.78
C GLU A 52 2.55 13.62 -13.02
N ALA A 53 1.37 12.98 -13.02
CA ALA A 53 0.11 13.69 -13.23
C ALA A 53 -0.31 14.52 -12.00
N PHE A 54 0.03 14.08 -10.80
CA PHE A 54 -0.36 14.72 -9.54
C PHE A 54 0.84 14.90 -8.62
N PRO A 55 1.85 15.69 -9.03
CA PRO A 55 3.08 15.81 -8.24
C PRO A 55 2.87 16.42 -6.86
N GLU A 56 1.89 17.31 -6.71
CA GLU A 56 1.57 17.93 -5.42
C GLU A 56 0.90 16.95 -4.46
N GLU A 57 0.00 16.13 -4.97
CA GLU A 57 -0.68 15.09 -4.19
C GLU A 57 0.27 13.97 -3.82
N GLY A 58 1.17 13.64 -4.71
CA GLY A 58 2.20 12.65 -4.46
C GLY A 58 3.11 13.04 -3.31
N GLN A 59 3.40 14.31 -3.18
CA GLN A 59 4.25 14.92 -2.14
C GLN A 59 5.42 14.03 -1.70
N ARG A 60 5.93 13.27 -2.63
CA ARG A 60 7.00 12.35 -2.35
C ARG A 60 8.33 13.05 -2.62
N PRO A 61 9.13 13.27 -1.59
CA PRO A 61 10.45 13.85 -1.83
C PRO A 61 11.27 12.91 -2.70
N ALA A 62 12.01 13.49 -3.64
CA ALA A 62 12.93 12.72 -4.46
C ALA A 62 14.01 12.13 -3.56
N LEU A 63 14.21 10.81 -3.62
CA LEU A 63 15.22 10.13 -2.83
C LEU A 63 16.60 10.25 -3.45
N THR A 64 16.63 10.42 -4.78
CA THR A 64 17.87 10.54 -5.55
C THR A 64 17.67 11.54 -6.68
N SER A 65 18.74 11.86 -7.39
CA SER A 65 18.69 12.70 -8.60
C SER A 65 18.33 11.89 -9.86
N ARG A 66 18.06 10.60 -9.72
CA ARG A 66 17.76 9.71 -10.83
C ARG A 66 16.34 9.92 -11.36
N PRO A 67 16.05 9.51 -12.60
CA PRO A 67 14.69 9.58 -13.13
C PRO A 67 13.68 8.90 -12.20
N LEU A 68 12.47 9.46 -12.13
CA LEU A 68 11.40 8.95 -11.28
C LEU A 68 11.11 7.47 -11.54
N SER A 69 11.13 7.03 -12.81
CA SER A 69 10.87 5.63 -13.15
C SER A 69 11.88 4.67 -12.51
N GLU A 70 13.15 5.05 -12.47
CA GLU A 70 14.18 4.23 -11.84
C GLU A 70 14.02 4.19 -10.33
N GLU A 71 13.74 5.35 -9.73
CA GLU A 71 13.53 5.47 -8.30
C GLU A 71 12.34 4.63 -7.83
N VAL A 72 11.20 4.75 -8.51
CA VAL A 72 9.99 3.96 -8.21
C VAL A 72 10.26 2.48 -8.37
N SER A 73 10.94 2.08 -9.45
CA SER A 73 11.26 0.68 -9.73
C SER A 73 12.12 0.07 -8.63
N GLU A 74 13.14 0.79 -8.16
CA GLU A 74 14.00 0.30 -7.08
C GLU A 74 13.28 0.17 -5.76
N VAL A 75 12.51 1.19 -5.38
CA VAL A 75 11.77 1.16 -4.13
C VAL A 75 10.76 0.02 -4.15
N LEU A 76 10.06 -0.17 -5.25
CA LEU A 76 9.10 -1.26 -5.38
C LEU A 76 9.81 -2.62 -5.31
N ALA A 77 10.93 -2.78 -6.01
CA ALA A 77 11.69 -4.02 -5.98
C ALA A 77 12.13 -4.41 -4.56
N GLU A 78 12.54 -3.42 -3.77
CA GLU A 78 12.95 -3.65 -2.38
C GLU A 78 11.77 -3.99 -1.48
N ARG A 79 10.60 -3.41 -1.72
CA ARG A 79 9.47 -3.49 -0.80
C ARG A 79 8.39 -4.46 -1.20
N ASP A 80 8.30 -4.86 -2.48
CA ASP A 80 7.21 -5.72 -2.95
C ASP A 80 7.06 -7.00 -2.11
N ALA A 81 8.14 -7.66 -1.81
CA ALA A 81 8.10 -8.88 -0.98
C ALA A 81 7.56 -8.60 0.42
N LEU A 82 7.91 -7.44 1.01
CA LEU A 82 7.42 -7.03 2.33
C LEU A 82 5.94 -6.69 2.30
N TYR A 83 5.47 -6.04 1.24
CA TYR A 83 4.05 -5.76 1.06
C TYR A 83 3.25 -7.06 0.96
N ARG A 84 3.74 -8.01 0.18
CA ARG A 84 3.06 -9.31 0.02
C ARG A 84 3.09 -10.12 1.30
N GLU A 85 4.17 -10.05 2.05
CA GLU A 85 4.28 -10.70 3.36
C GLU A 85 3.26 -10.14 4.34
N ALA A 86 3.07 -8.83 4.35
CA ALA A 86 2.14 -8.15 5.25
C ALA A 86 0.68 -8.31 4.81
N ALA A 87 0.42 -8.55 3.53
CA ALA A 87 -0.93 -8.52 2.98
C ALA A 87 -1.68 -9.84 3.18
N HIS A 88 -2.97 -9.73 3.47
CA HIS A 88 -3.89 -10.87 3.40
C HIS A 88 -4.42 -11.03 1.98
N HIS A 89 -4.60 -9.93 1.25
CA HIS A 89 -5.07 -9.91 -0.12
C HIS A 89 -4.27 -8.90 -0.95
N VAL A 90 -4.11 -9.21 -2.23
CA VAL A 90 -3.46 -8.32 -3.19
C VAL A 90 -4.51 -7.89 -4.21
N VAL A 91 -4.67 -6.58 -4.41
CA VAL A 91 -5.65 -6.01 -5.33
C VAL A 91 -4.91 -5.20 -6.40
N ASP A 92 -5.30 -5.39 -7.66
CA ASP A 92 -4.75 -4.62 -8.77
C ASP A 92 -5.30 -3.20 -8.74
N ALA A 93 -4.46 -2.23 -8.40
CA ALA A 93 -4.83 -0.83 -8.29
C ALA A 93 -4.55 -0.03 -9.57
N SER A 94 -4.24 -0.70 -10.69
CA SER A 94 -4.03 -0.01 -11.96
C SER A 94 -5.36 0.43 -12.61
N ALA A 95 -6.47 -0.16 -12.18
CA ALA A 95 -7.81 0.17 -12.66
C ALA A 95 -8.30 1.51 -12.10
N ALA A 96 -9.49 1.96 -12.55
CA ALA A 96 -10.12 3.16 -12.01
C ALA A 96 -10.43 2.99 -10.52
N PRO A 97 -10.44 4.09 -9.73
CA PRO A 97 -10.69 3.99 -8.28
C PRO A 97 -11.97 3.24 -7.92
N GLU A 98 -13.04 3.42 -8.68
CA GLU A 98 -14.31 2.73 -8.43
C GLU A 98 -14.17 1.22 -8.55
N GLU A 99 -13.43 0.76 -9.55
CA GLU A 99 -13.17 -0.66 -9.76
C GLU A 99 -12.29 -1.23 -8.65
N VAL A 100 -11.28 -0.47 -8.22
CA VAL A 100 -10.42 -0.87 -7.11
C VAL A 100 -11.23 -1.06 -5.83
N VAL A 101 -12.16 -0.15 -5.55
CA VAL A 101 -13.04 -0.23 -4.37
C VAL A 101 -13.88 -1.53 -4.44
N ILE A 102 -14.42 -1.87 -5.60
CA ILE A 102 -15.20 -3.11 -5.77
C ILE A 102 -14.34 -4.32 -5.46
N GLN A 103 -13.11 -4.35 -5.94
CA GLN A 103 -12.18 -5.45 -5.67
C GLN A 103 -11.85 -5.56 -4.18
N ILE A 104 -11.67 -4.43 -3.51
CA ILE A 104 -11.41 -4.41 -2.06
C ILE A 104 -12.59 -4.97 -1.29
N ILE A 105 -13.80 -4.53 -1.62
CA ILE A 105 -15.02 -5.01 -0.96
C ILE A 105 -15.18 -6.52 -1.16
N THR A 106 -14.91 -7.02 -2.35
CA THR A 106 -14.97 -8.44 -2.66
C THR A 106 -13.98 -9.22 -1.81
N ALA A 107 -12.74 -8.74 -1.70
CA ALA A 107 -11.71 -9.36 -0.87
C ALA A 107 -12.11 -9.40 0.61
N LEU A 108 -12.70 -8.31 1.12
CA LEU A 108 -13.16 -8.24 2.50
C LEU A 108 -14.30 -9.22 2.77
N ARG A 109 -15.23 -9.39 1.84
CA ARG A 109 -16.31 -10.35 1.97
C ARG A 109 -15.80 -11.77 2.04
N LEU A 110 -14.82 -12.11 1.20
CA LEU A 110 -14.20 -13.43 1.22
C LEU A 110 -13.46 -13.68 2.53
N ALA A 111 -12.76 -12.70 3.05
CA ALA A 111 -12.06 -12.81 4.32
C ALA A 111 -13.03 -13.00 5.49
N CYS A 112 -14.16 -12.29 5.48
CA CYS A 112 -15.18 -12.42 6.53
C CYS A 112 -15.98 -13.70 6.41
N ALA A 113 -16.07 -14.31 5.24
CA ALA A 113 -16.79 -15.55 5.01
C ALA A 113 -16.01 -16.78 5.46
N SER A 114 -14.71 -16.65 5.61
CA SER A 114 -13.86 -17.73 6.10
C SER A 114 -13.75 -17.69 7.65
#